data_d38aba628cdfce14ef2c287685320a17
#
_entry.id   d38aba628cdfce14ef2c287685320a17
#
_cell.length_a   1.000
_cell.length_b   1.000
_cell.length_c   1.000
_cell.angle_alpha   90.00
_cell.angle_beta   90.00
_cell.angle_gamma   90.00
#
_symmetry.space_group_name_H-M   'P 1'
#
loop_
_entity.id
_entity.type
_entity.pdbx_description
1 polymer ?
#
loop_
_entity_poly.entity_id
_entity_poly.type
_entity_poly.pdbx_seq_one_letter_code
_entity_poly.pdbx_strand_id
1 'polypeptide(L)'
;MPAYAFRLELTHKEVRSSAWITVDASFGSCAIFERVSLLYERETEEACFPPRISVEDAEHRARRGMLRYVLRKRGTKPMIENTLEMRPYYAPVWVYYFYRFGKKIDIAILDGYTGGPMGGQMRVAIINAFIAQGKTDDRAPDLESEGH
;
A
#
# COMPACT_ATOMS: atom_id res chain seq x y z
N MET A 1 2.04 0.39 -6.34
CA MET A 1 1.66 -0.54 -5.24
C MET A 1 0.23 -0.26 -4.81
N PRO A 2 -0.64 -1.27 -4.76
CA PRO A 2 -2.02 -1.09 -4.35
C PRO A 2 -2.14 -0.81 -2.85
N ALA A 3 -3.07 0.05 -2.50
CA ALA A 3 -3.36 0.43 -1.12
C ALA A 3 -4.82 0.86 -0.97
N TYR A 4 -5.29 0.93 0.25
CA TYR A 4 -6.63 1.41 0.58
C TYR A 4 -6.53 2.53 1.60
N ALA A 5 -7.26 3.60 1.35
CA ALA A 5 -7.42 4.68 2.31
C ALA A 5 -8.81 4.60 2.94
N PHE A 6 -8.87 4.59 4.25
CA PHE A 6 -10.12 4.55 5.02
C PHE A 6 -10.28 5.82 5.83
N ARG A 7 -11.43 6.45 5.74
CA ARG A 7 -11.81 7.53 6.63
C ARG A 7 -12.64 6.96 7.77
N LEU A 8 -12.11 6.99 8.98
CA LEU A 8 -12.73 6.46 10.18
C LEU A 8 -13.33 7.59 11.02
N GLU A 9 -14.55 7.39 11.49
CA GLU A 9 -15.21 8.30 12.42
C GLU A 9 -14.64 8.11 13.81
N LEU A 10 -14.34 9.22 14.47
CA LEU A 10 -13.84 9.26 15.85
C LEU A 10 -14.78 10.11 16.68
N THR A 11 -15.17 9.61 17.87
CA THR A 11 -16.01 10.35 18.79
C THR A 11 -15.33 10.51 20.15
N HIS A 12 -15.45 11.70 20.71
CA HIS A 12 -14.97 12.00 22.05
C HIS A 12 -15.89 13.06 22.69
N LYS A 13 -16.51 12.70 23.81
CA LYS A 13 -17.43 13.60 24.54
C LYS A 13 -18.43 14.30 23.61
N GLU A 14 -19.14 13.54 22.81
CA GLU A 14 -20.14 13.99 21.82
C GLU A 14 -19.58 14.78 20.64
N VAL A 15 -18.28 15.03 20.60
CA VAL A 15 -17.64 15.66 19.44
C VAL A 15 -17.23 14.57 18.44
N ARG A 16 -17.70 14.72 17.20
CA ARG A 16 -17.37 13.83 16.09
C ARG A 16 -16.27 14.44 15.24
N SER A 17 -15.31 13.60 14.88
CA SER A 17 -14.24 13.95 13.95
C SER A 17 -13.97 12.77 13.03
N SER A 18 -13.08 12.93 12.12
CA SER A 18 -12.64 11.83 11.27
C SER A 18 -11.13 11.91 11.00
N ALA A 19 -10.55 10.76 10.71
CA ALA A 19 -9.15 10.68 10.32
C ALA A 19 -8.98 9.63 9.23
N TRP A 20 -8.01 9.87 8.36
CA TRP A 20 -7.65 8.94 7.31
C TRP A 20 -6.50 8.06 7.74
N ILE A 21 -6.62 6.78 7.42
CA ILE A 21 -5.55 5.80 7.58
C ILE A 21 -5.41 5.00 6.29
N THR A 22 -4.20 4.78 5.87
CA THR A 22 -3.93 3.95 4.69
C THR A 22 -3.41 2.59 5.10
N VAL A 23 -3.77 1.58 4.32
CA VAL A 23 -3.32 0.21 4.49
C VAL A 23 -2.69 -0.25 3.18
N ASP A 24 -1.45 -0.68 3.24
CA ASP A 24 -0.79 -1.30 2.11
C ASP A 24 -1.46 -2.64 1.80
N ALA A 25 -1.85 -2.84 0.54
CA ALA A 25 -2.58 -4.04 0.13
C ALA A 25 -1.67 -5.22 -0.20
N SER A 26 -0.36 -5.07 -0.04
CA SER A 26 0.60 -6.15 -0.27
C SER A 26 0.94 -6.91 1.01
N PHE A 27 1.16 -6.20 2.12
CA PHE A 27 1.48 -6.85 3.41
C PHE A 27 0.74 -6.25 4.62
N GLY A 28 -0.09 -5.24 4.40
CA GLY A 28 -1.03 -4.77 5.41
C GLY A 28 -0.48 -3.78 6.42
N SER A 29 0.64 -3.13 6.16
CA SER A 29 1.11 -2.07 7.04
C SER A 29 0.20 -0.85 6.96
N CYS A 30 0.06 -0.16 8.09
CA CYS A 30 -0.84 0.98 8.23
C CYS A 30 -0.05 2.26 8.50
N ALA A 31 -0.55 3.37 7.98
CA ALA A 31 -0.02 4.69 8.28
C ALA A 31 -1.16 5.73 8.29
N ILE A 32 -1.06 6.71 9.18
CA ILE A 32 -1.99 7.84 9.17
C ILE A 32 -1.77 8.65 7.90
N PHE A 33 -2.85 8.97 7.23
CA PHE A 33 -2.82 9.65 5.95
C PHE A 33 -3.41 11.05 6.08
N GLU A 34 -2.56 12.06 6.15
CA GLU A 34 -2.97 13.44 6.41
C GLU A 34 -3.42 14.19 5.14
N ARG A 35 -2.96 13.75 3.98
CA ARG A 35 -3.13 14.49 2.72
C ARG A 35 -3.91 13.70 1.68
N VAL A 36 -5.14 13.33 2.00
CA VAL A 36 -6.02 12.63 1.04
C VAL A 36 -6.27 13.45 -0.24
N SER A 37 -6.14 14.76 -0.17
CA SER A 37 -6.24 15.66 -1.33
C SER A 37 -5.18 15.40 -2.39
N LEU A 38 -4.12 14.66 -2.08
CA LEU A 38 -3.14 14.23 -3.05
C LEU A 38 -3.60 13.03 -3.89
N LEU A 39 -4.69 12.36 -3.48
CA LEU A 39 -5.31 11.33 -4.31
C LEU A 39 -6.07 11.98 -5.44
N TYR A 40 -5.74 11.61 -6.66
CA TYR A 40 -6.44 12.08 -7.86
C TYR A 40 -6.69 10.93 -8.81
N GLU A 41 -7.74 11.05 -9.58
CA GLU A 41 -8.05 10.08 -10.61
C GLU A 41 -7.11 10.28 -11.79
N ARG A 42 -6.43 9.22 -12.17
CA ARG A 42 -5.55 9.21 -13.34
C ARG A 42 -5.52 7.80 -13.91
N GLU A 43 -5.73 7.72 -15.20
CA GLU A 43 -5.38 6.51 -15.92
C GLU A 43 -3.87 6.39 -15.99
N THR A 44 -3.36 5.24 -15.68
CA THR A 44 -1.92 4.97 -15.75
C THR A 44 -1.66 3.80 -16.69
N GLU A 45 -0.68 3.99 -17.56
CA GLU A 45 -0.14 2.91 -18.41
C GLU A 45 0.95 2.13 -17.67
N GLU A 46 1.34 2.60 -16.49
CA GLU A 46 2.36 1.96 -15.68
C GLU A 46 1.86 0.64 -15.10
N ALA A 47 2.77 -0.29 -14.89
CA ALA A 47 2.46 -1.58 -14.30
C ALA A 47 1.92 -1.42 -12.88
N CYS A 48 0.73 -1.95 -12.64
CA CYS A 48 0.09 -1.97 -11.33
C CYS A 48 0.01 -3.41 -10.83
N PHE A 49 0.44 -3.64 -9.60
CA PHE A 49 0.31 -4.95 -8.98
C PHE A 49 -1.09 -5.11 -8.39
N PRO A 50 -1.68 -6.33 -8.46
CA PRO A 50 -2.96 -6.59 -7.83
C PRO A 50 -2.83 -6.58 -6.30
N PRO A 51 -3.90 -6.20 -5.58
CA PRO A 51 -3.91 -6.26 -4.13
C PRO A 51 -3.85 -7.72 -3.64
N ARG A 52 -3.10 -7.96 -2.57
CA ARG A 52 -2.99 -9.29 -1.93
C ARG A 52 -3.86 -9.42 -0.69
N ILE A 53 -4.36 -8.30 -0.19
CA ILE A 53 -5.21 -8.22 0.99
C ILE A 53 -6.58 -7.74 0.55
N SER A 54 -7.63 -8.41 1.03
CA SER A 54 -9.01 -8.01 0.74
C SER A 54 -9.36 -6.68 1.40
N VAL A 55 -10.40 -6.02 0.90
CA VAL A 55 -10.90 -4.76 1.48
C VAL A 55 -11.31 -4.98 2.95
N GLU A 56 -11.97 -6.08 3.25
CA GLU A 56 -12.43 -6.42 4.61
C GLU A 56 -11.24 -6.62 5.57
N ASP A 57 -10.22 -7.33 5.15
CA ASP A 57 -9.01 -7.53 5.95
C ASP A 57 -8.24 -6.22 6.12
N ALA A 58 -8.16 -5.42 5.07
CA ALA A 58 -7.57 -4.08 5.13
C ALA A 58 -8.32 -3.17 6.10
N GLU A 59 -9.64 -3.20 6.12
CA GLU A 59 -10.46 -2.44 7.07
C GLU A 59 -10.18 -2.85 8.52
N HIS A 60 -10.10 -4.14 8.80
CA HIS A 60 -9.72 -4.64 10.13
C HIS A 60 -8.34 -4.14 10.55
N ARG A 61 -7.39 -4.15 9.65
CA ARG A 61 -6.04 -3.64 9.90
C ARG A 61 -6.02 -2.14 10.13
N ALA A 62 -6.83 -1.39 9.37
CA ALA A 62 -6.99 0.05 9.54
C ALA A 62 -7.54 0.38 10.93
N ARG A 63 -8.56 -0.31 11.38
CA ARG A 63 -9.15 -0.10 12.71
C ARG A 63 -8.15 -0.39 13.82
N ARG A 64 -7.40 -1.49 13.72
CA ARG A 64 -6.35 -1.82 14.69
C ARG A 64 -5.21 -0.81 14.67
N GLY A 65 -4.82 -0.35 13.49
CA GLY A 65 -3.79 0.67 13.32
C GLY A 65 -4.22 2.01 13.93
N MET A 66 -5.46 2.42 13.69
CA MET A 66 -6.03 3.64 14.28
C MET A 66 -6.10 3.53 15.81
N LEU A 67 -6.52 2.39 16.34
CA LEU A 67 -6.57 2.16 17.78
C LEU A 67 -5.18 2.32 18.41
N ARG A 68 -4.16 1.73 17.81
CA ARG A 68 -2.78 1.89 18.28
C ARG A 68 -2.32 3.35 18.26
N TYR A 69 -2.66 4.07 17.22
CA TYR A 69 -2.35 5.49 17.09
C TYR A 69 -3.01 6.31 18.19
N VAL A 70 -4.30 6.10 18.41
CA VAL A 70 -5.08 6.78 19.45
C VAL A 70 -4.53 6.48 20.85
N LEU A 71 -4.18 5.23 21.13
CA LEU A 71 -3.66 4.83 22.42
C LEU A 71 -2.26 5.41 22.72
N ARG A 72 -1.50 5.73 21.69
CA ARG A 72 -0.18 6.36 21.85
C ARG A 72 -0.26 7.86 22.04
N LYS A 73 -1.33 8.52 21.66
CA LYS A 73 -1.50 9.95 21.86
C LYS A 73 -1.69 10.24 23.34
N ARG A 74 -1.01 11.29 23.82
CA ARG A 74 -1.27 11.84 25.15
C ARG A 74 -2.55 12.66 25.10
N GLY A 75 -3.38 12.56 26.13
CA GLY A 75 -4.61 13.32 26.27
C GLY A 75 -5.84 12.54 25.85
N THR A 76 -6.71 13.16 25.09
CA THR A 76 -8.00 12.66 24.66
C THR A 76 -7.90 11.37 23.85
N LYS A 77 -8.63 10.33 24.25
CA LYS A 77 -8.67 9.06 23.52
C LYS A 77 -10.06 8.87 22.91
N PRO A 78 -10.26 9.25 21.65
CA PRO A 78 -11.55 9.07 21.00
C PRO A 78 -11.87 7.60 20.76
N MET A 79 -13.16 7.29 20.68
CA MET A 79 -13.64 5.98 20.26
C MET A 79 -13.66 5.93 18.73
N ILE A 80 -13.27 4.79 18.18
CA ILE A 80 -13.35 4.52 16.75
C ILE A 80 -14.75 4.00 16.45
N GLU A 81 -15.49 4.74 15.65
CA GLU A 81 -16.87 4.41 15.27
C GLU A 81 -16.89 3.76 13.87
N ASN A 82 -17.71 4.26 12.98
CA ASN A 82 -17.92 3.69 11.66
C ASN A 82 -16.84 4.07 10.65
N THR A 83 -16.65 3.23 9.63
CA THR A 83 -15.93 3.59 8.44
C THR A 83 -16.80 4.46 7.57
N LEU A 84 -16.42 5.71 7.35
CA LEU A 84 -17.21 6.68 6.58
C LEU A 84 -16.95 6.59 5.09
N GLU A 85 -15.73 6.24 4.69
CA GLU A 85 -15.32 6.25 3.29
C GLU A 85 -14.14 5.29 3.09
N MET A 86 -14.06 4.69 1.92
CA MET A 86 -12.91 3.89 1.47
C MET A 86 -12.54 4.28 0.05
N ARG A 87 -11.24 4.50 -0.18
CA ARG A 87 -10.71 4.77 -1.51
C ARG A 87 -9.56 3.81 -1.81
N PRO A 88 -9.68 2.96 -2.83
CA PRO A 88 -8.54 2.23 -3.34
C PRO A 88 -7.64 3.18 -4.14
N TYR A 89 -6.33 3.00 -4.03
CA TYR A 89 -5.39 3.79 -4.82
C TYR A 89 -4.09 3.02 -5.06
N TYR A 90 -3.26 3.55 -5.95
CA TYR A 90 -1.93 3.03 -6.21
C TYR A 90 -0.89 4.04 -5.77
N ALA A 91 0.00 3.62 -4.88
CA ALA A 91 1.13 4.44 -4.45
C ALA A 91 2.31 4.20 -5.39
N PRO A 92 2.93 5.27 -5.92
CA PRO A 92 4.10 5.13 -6.79
C PRO A 92 5.32 4.68 -5.99
N VAL A 93 6.10 3.80 -6.59
CA VAL A 93 7.39 3.36 -6.04
C VAL A 93 8.43 3.36 -7.16
N TRP A 94 9.66 3.72 -6.82
CA TRP A 94 10.80 3.63 -7.71
C TRP A 94 11.58 2.37 -7.38
N VAL A 95 11.85 1.55 -8.38
CA VAL A 95 12.62 0.31 -8.23
C VAL A 95 13.91 0.45 -9.04
N TYR A 96 15.03 0.33 -8.36
CA TYR A 96 16.34 0.37 -8.98
C TYR A 96 16.98 -1.00 -8.92
N TYR A 97 17.53 -1.42 -10.04
CA TYR A 97 18.31 -2.65 -10.16
C TYR A 97 19.78 -2.30 -10.13
N PHE A 98 20.56 -3.05 -9.37
CA PHE A 98 22.01 -2.88 -9.34
C PHE A 98 22.72 -4.20 -9.09
N TYR A 99 23.98 -4.27 -9.49
CA TYR A 99 24.81 -5.43 -9.22
C TYR A 99 25.47 -5.28 -7.86
N ARG A 100 25.28 -6.28 -7.03
CA ARG A 100 25.93 -6.36 -5.72
C ARG A 100 27.07 -7.37 -5.79
N PHE A 101 28.29 -6.93 -5.42
CA PHE A 101 29.50 -7.74 -5.50
C PHE A 101 29.79 -8.27 -6.92
N GLY A 102 29.35 -7.58 -7.95
CA GLY A 102 29.62 -7.90 -9.36
C GLY A 102 28.87 -9.10 -9.94
N LYS A 103 28.14 -9.88 -9.14
CA LYS A 103 27.50 -11.13 -9.58
C LYS A 103 26.02 -11.27 -9.24
N LYS A 104 25.49 -10.53 -8.27
CA LYS A 104 24.09 -10.63 -7.86
C LYS A 104 23.34 -9.36 -8.22
N ILE A 105 22.19 -9.51 -8.85
CA ILE A 105 21.27 -8.42 -9.07
C ILE A 105 20.50 -8.21 -7.76
N ASP A 106 20.55 -7.00 -7.24
CA ASP A 106 19.80 -6.58 -6.09
C ASP A 106 18.90 -5.41 -6.48
N ILE A 107 17.91 -5.11 -5.64
CA ILE A 107 17.00 -4.01 -5.86
C ILE A 107 16.99 -3.05 -4.69
N ALA A 108 16.83 -1.78 -4.99
CA ALA A 108 16.53 -0.74 -4.03
C ALA A 108 15.19 -0.13 -4.38
N ILE A 109 14.36 0.11 -3.37
CA ILE A 109 13.02 0.62 -3.55
C ILE A 109 12.90 1.95 -2.82
N LEU A 110 12.45 2.95 -3.55
CA LEU A 110 12.23 4.30 -3.02
C LEU A 110 10.76 4.66 -3.13
N ASP A 111 10.27 5.35 -2.13
CA ASP A 111 8.94 5.94 -2.16
C ASP A 111 8.85 6.94 -3.31
N GLY A 112 7.84 6.81 -4.16
CA GLY A 112 7.66 7.67 -5.32
C GLY A 112 7.30 9.11 -4.98
N TYR A 113 6.86 9.37 -3.74
CA TYR A 113 6.53 10.70 -3.24
C TYR A 113 7.70 11.40 -2.59
N THR A 114 8.38 10.72 -1.68
CA THR A 114 9.41 11.32 -0.83
C THR A 114 10.82 11.06 -1.36
N GLY A 115 10.98 10.06 -2.23
CA GLY A 115 12.30 9.60 -2.64
C GLY A 115 13.07 8.84 -1.56
N GLY A 116 12.45 8.65 -0.38
CA GLY A 116 13.07 7.96 0.73
C GLY A 116 13.15 6.45 0.56
N PRO A 117 14.12 5.78 1.19
CA PRO A 117 14.24 4.34 1.10
C PRO A 117 13.05 3.65 1.79
N MET A 118 12.56 2.59 1.20
CA MET A 118 11.50 1.75 1.75
C MET A 118 12.11 0.53 2.45
N GLY A 119 11.43 0.06 3.51
CA GLY A 119 11.93 -1.01 4.34
C GLY A 119 11.98 -2.38 3.66
N GLY A 120 12.63 -3.34 4.32
CA GLY A 120 12.84 -4.69 3.80
C GLY A 120 11.55 -5.45 3.50
N GLN A 121 10.47 -5.21 4.21
CA GLN A 121 9.16 -5.81 3.94
C GLN A 121 8.62 -5.39 2.57
N MET A 122 8.74 -4.13 2.22
CA MET A 122 8.34 -3.63 0.90
C MET A 122 9.19 -4.24 -0.20
N ARG A 123 10.48 -4.38 0.02
CA ARG A 123 11.39 -5.05 -0.91
C ARG A 123 10.95 -6.47 -1.20
N VAL A 124 10.64 -7.25 -0.18
CA VAL A 124 10.12 -8.63 -0.32
C VAL A 124 8.79 -8.63 -1.07
N ALA A 125 7.88 -7.73 -0.73
CA ALA A 125 6.59 -7.63 -1.39
C ALA A 125 6.72 -7.37 -2.89
N ILE A 126 7.60 -6.47 -3.29
CA ILE A 126 7.84 -6.14 -4.70
C ILE A 126 8.52 -7.29 -5.44
N ILE A 127 9.51 -7.93 -4.85
CA ILE A 127 10.14 -9.11 -5.43
C ILE A 127 9.10 -10.20 -5.67
N ASN A 128 8.26 -10.49 -4.68
CA ASN A 128 7.20 -11.48 -4.82
C ASN A 128 6.17 -11.12 -5.89
N ALA A 129 5.84 -9.83 -6.01
CA ALA A 129 4.94 -9.34 -7.04
C ALA A 129 5.51 -9.53 -8.45
N PHE A 130 6.80 -9.25 -8.64
CA PHE A 130 7.49 -9.51 -9.92
C PHE A 130 7.55 -11.01 -10.24
N ILE A 131 7.82 -11.85 -9.26
CA ILE A 131 7.84 -13.31 -9.45
C ILE A 131 6.45 -13.81 -9.87
N ALA A 132 5.39 -13.36 -9.21
CA ALA A 132 4.03 -13.73 -9.55
C ALA A 132 3.64 -13.26 -10.96
N GLN A 133 4.02 -12.06 -11.35
CA GLN A 133 3.79 -11.51 -12.68
C GLN A 133 4.57 -12.30 -13.74
N GLY A 134 5.83 -12.63 -13.49
CA GLY A 134 6.65 -13.45 -14.38
C GLY A 134 6.07 -14.83 -14.60
N LYS A 135 5.54 -15.48 -13.57
CA LYS A 135 4.84 -16.78 -13.68
C LYS A 135 3.59 -16.68 -14.53
N THR A 136 2.87 -15.56 -14.47
CA THR A 136 1.70 -15.33 -15.31
C THR A 136 2.11 -15.13 -16.76
N ASP A 137 3.18 -14.42 -17.01
CA ASP A 137 3.73 -14.21 -18.35
C ASP A 137 4.27 -15.51 -18.94
N ASP A 138 4.92 -16.35 -18.14
CA ASP A 138 5.37 -17.68 -18.55
C ASP A 138 4.22 -18.65 -18.89
N ARG A 139 3.04 -18.39 -18.35
CA ARG A 139 1.80 -19.10 -18.70
C ARG A 139 1.07 -18.48 -19.87
N ALA A 140 1.51 -17.33 -20.36
CA ALA A 140 0.97 -16.76 -21.57
C ALA A 140 1.20 -17.73 -22.71
N PRO A 141 0.20 -17.90 -23.60
CA PRO A 141 0.25 -18.96 -24.59
C PRO A 141 1.49 -18.84 -25.47
N ASP A 142 2.02 -19.99 -25.84
CA ASP A 142 3.19 -20.19 -26.69
C ASP A 142 3.10 -19.56 -28.09
N LEU A 143 2.13 -18.70 -28.29
CA LEU A 143 1.90 -17.94 -29.51
C LEU A 143 3.12 -17.07 -29.92
N GLU A 144 3.89 -16.63 -28.91
CA GLU A 144 5.07 -15.84 -29.16
C GLU A 144 6.25 -16.69 -29.65
N SER A 145 6.31 -17.95 -29.26
CA SER A 145 7.35 -18.87 -29.70
C SER A 145 7.16 -19.34 -31.15
N GLU A 146 5.94 -19.29 -31.65
CA GLU A 146 5.59 -19.64 -33.03
C GLU A 146 5.81 -18.52 -34.03
N GLY A 147 6.04 -17.28 -33.57
CA GLY A 147 6.30 -16.12 -34.39
C GLY A 147 7.74 -16.00 -34.91
N HIS A 148 8.52 -17.00 -34.71
CA HIS A 148 9.90 -17.08 -35.18
C HIS A 148 10.02 -17.99 -36.37
#